data_87a60a4ca37bf41627ea64ee7f4dd74b
#
_entry.id   87a60a4ca37bf41627ea64ee7f4dd74b
#
_cell.length_a   1.000
_cell.length_b   1.000
_cell.length_c   1.000
_cell.angle_alpha   90.00
_cell.angle_beta   90.00
_cell.angle_gamma   90.00
#
_symmetry.space_group_name_H-M   'P 1'
#
loop_
_entity.id
_entity.type
_entity.pdbx_description
1 polymer ?
#
loop_
_entity_poly.entity_id
_entity_poly.type
_entity_poly.pdbx_seq_one_letter_code
_entity_poly.pdbx_strand_id
1 'polypeptide(L)'
;YSMQPMQKQTLVPVELARQAVSEVLNDGLSDKYELELSEDNPGKAITITGDQSLLNRMLCNLIRNCIVHNPNGCRIQVSVGSCDRTCTFSVIDNGCGISEPQLNRLNNDKDISSTQKQTGEIEHGLGLKIVRQIVKIHQGTIQFSDTAPHGLSVEVVIPIEIY
;
A
#
# COMPACT_ATOMS: atom_id res chain seq x y z
N TYR A 1 19.20 6.57 9.84
CA TYR A 1 18.06 5.81 10.39
C TYR A 1 18.12 4.36 9.95
N SER A 2 18.28 3.48 10.87
CA SER A 2 18.32 2.05 10.58
C SER A 2 17.06 1.38 11.13
N MET A 3 16.46 0.55 10.32
CA MET A 3 15.33 -0.27 10.77
C MET A 3 15.86 -1.40 11.63
N GLN A 4 15.09 -1.75 12.63
CA GLN A 4 15.41 -2.93 13.44
C GLN A 4 15.32 -4.18 12.57
N PRO A 5 16.03 -5.25 12.95
CA PRO A 5 15.93 -6.50 12.21
C PRO A 5 14.49 -6.97 12.07
N MET A 6 14.16 -7.48 10.89
CA MET A 6 12.83 -7.97 10.60
C MET A 6 12.51 -9.19 11.44
N GLN A 7 11.36 -9.17 12.11
CA GLN A 7 10.88 -10.30 12.88
C GLN A 7 9.93 -11.13 12.03
N LYS A 8 10.47 -12.15 11.41
CA LYS A 8 9.73 -12.97 10.46
C LYS A 8 8.72 -13.87 11.15
N GLN A 9 7.51 -13.88 10.62
CA GLN A 9 6.42 -14.74 11.06
C GLN A 9 5.70 -15.26 9.83
N THR A 10 4.98 -16.35 10.00
CA THR A 10 4.05 -16.84 9.00
C THR A 10 2.75 -16.06 9.15
N LEU A 11 2.34 -15.40 8.08
CA LEU A 11 1.22 -14.45 8.12
C LEU A 11 0.18 -14.81 7.05
N VAL A 12 -1.08 -14.50 7.36
CA VAL A 12 -2.18 -14.61 6.42
C VAL A 12 -2.45 -13.23 5.83
N PRO A 13 -2.23 -13.03 4.52
CA PRO A 13 -2.30 -11.69 3.94
C PRO A 13 -3.65 -10.99 4.12
N VAL A 14 -4.77 -11.71 4.00
CA VAL A 14 -6.07 -11.10 4.16
C VAL A 14 -6.28 -10.60 5.58
N GLU A 15 -5.70 -11.27 6.57
CA GLU A 15 -5.79 -10.81 7.96
C GLU A 15 -4.97 -9.54 8.18
N LEU A 16 -3.82 -9.43 7.52
CA LEU A 16 -3.03 -8.19 7.55
C LEU A 16 -3.84 -7.02 6.99
N ALA A 17 -4.49 -7.24 5.86
CA ALA A 17 -5.29 -6.20 5.22
C ALA A 17 -6.50 -5.84 6.09
N ARG A 18 -7.15 -6.82 6.68
CA ARG A 18 -8.28 -6.60 7.56
C ARG A 18 -7.88 -5.76 8.77
N GLN A 19 -6.73 -6.07 9.35
CA GLN A 19 -6.22 -5.33 10.50
C GLN A 19 -5.92 -3.88 10.14
N ALA A 20 -5.30 -3.65 8.98
CA ALA A 20 -4.98 -2.30 8.53
C ALA A 20 -6.24 -1.47 8.29
N VAL A 21 -7.24 -2.06 7.62
CA VAL A 21 -8.52 -1.40 7.38
C VAL A 21 -9.19 -1.04 8.69
N SER A 22 -9.22 -1.99 9.64
CA SER A 22 -9.83 -1.76 10.95
C SER A 22 -9.11 -0.64 11.70
N GLU A 23 -7.81 -0.59 11.63
CA GLU A 23 -7.03 0.45 12.32
C GLU A 23 -7.35 1.83 11.78
N VAL A 24 -7.43 1.98 10.46
CA VAL A 24 -7.77 3.27 9.85
C VAL A 24 -9.20 3.67 10.19
N LEU A 25 -10.14 2.72 10.15
CA LEU A 25 -11.53 3.00 10.52
C LEU A 25 -11.64 3.43 12.00
N ASN A 26 -10.88 2.79 12.88
CA ASN A 26 -10.92 3.10 14.31
C ASN A 26 -10.30 4.46 14.63
N ASP A 27 -9.48 4.99 13.74
CA ASP A 27 -8.91 6.34 13.90
C ASP A 27 -9.92 7.44 13.58
N GLY A 28 -11.15 7.11 13.21
CA GLY A 28 -12.19 8.09 12.96
C GLY A 28 -12.25 8.59 11.53
N LEU A 29 -12.49 7.70 10.59
CA LEU A 29 -12.59 8.07 9.19
C LEU A 29 -13.86 8.88 8.93
N SER A 30 -13.72 10.00 8.23
CA SER A 30 -14.84 10.86 7.86
C SER A 30 -15.79 10.16 6.90
N ASP A 31 -17.09 10.53 6.96
CA ASP A 31 -18.13 9.94 6.12
C ASP A 31 -17.92 10.14 4.62
N LYS A 32 -17.11 11.10 4.23
CA LYS A 32 -16.84 11.33 2.81
C LYS A 32 -15.90 10.30 2.19
N TYR A 33 -15.38 9.36 3.01
CA TYR A 33 -14.57 8.26 2.53
C TYR A 33 -15.29 6.95 2.75
N GLU A 34 -15.18 6.06 1.76
CA GLU A 34 -15.60 4.68 1.89
C GLU A 34 -14.35 3.82 1.81
N LEU A 35 -14.20 2.90 2.75
CA LEU A 35 -13.05 2.02 2.82
C LEU A 35 -13.54 0.58 2.84
N GLU A 36 -13.16 -0.20 1.83
CA GLU A 36 -13.61 -1.57 1.64
C GLU A 36 -12.43 -2.51 1.48
N LEU A 37 -12.62 -3.74 1.90
CA LEU A 37 -11.66 -4.81 1.70
C LEU A 37 -12.27 -5.87 0.78
N SER A 38 -11.51 -6.31 -0.23
CA SER A 38 -11.92 -7.42 -1.07
C SER A 38 -10.80 -8.46 -1.15
N GLU A 39 -11.20 -9.69 -1.42
CA GLU A 39 -10.28 -10.82 -1.54
C GLU A 39 -10.50 -11.46 -2.90
N ASP A 40 -9.45 -11.51 -3.72
CA ASP A 40 -9.59 -11.94 -5.10
C ASP A 40 -9.80 -13.45 -5.24
N ASN A 41 -9.26 -14.23 -4.33
CA ASN A 41 -9.39 -15.70 -4.37
C ASN A 41 -9.92 -16.21 -3.04
N PRO A 42 -11.21 -15.92 -2.73
CA PRO A 42 -11.78 -16.37 -1.46
C PRO A 42 -11.75 -17.90 -1.36
N GLY A 43 -11.33 -18.38 -0.22
CA GLY A 43 -11.22 -19.80 0.02
C GLY A 43 -9.87 -20.40 -0.29
N LYS A 44 -8.97 -19.67 -0.94
CA LYS A 44 -7.62 -20.12 -1.17
C LYS A 44 -6.73 -19.63 -0.02
N ALA A 45 -6.35 -20.54 0.86
CA ALA A 45 -5.52 -20.18 2.00
C ALA A 45 -4.08 -20.03 1.52
N ILE A 46 -3.56 -18.81 1.60
CA ILE A 46 -2.16 -18.56 1.34
C ILE A 46 -1.52 -17.95 2.59
N THR A 47 -0.24 -18.21 2.76
CA THR A 47 0.55 -17.60 3.81
C THR A 47 1.80 -17.00 3.20
N ILE A 48 2.30 -15.95 3.85
CA ILE A 48 3.58 -15.35 3.47
C ILE A 48 4.45 -15.30 4.72
N THR A 49 5.73 -15.18 4.50
CA THR A 49 6.67 -14.94 5.59
C THR A 49 7.07 -13.48 5.57
N GLY A 50 6.86 -12.80 6.69
CA GLY A 50 7.17 -11.38 6.76
C GLY A 50 7.06 -10.86 8.17
N ASP A 51 7.18 -9.54 8.30
CA ASP A 51 7.09 -8.84 9.56
C ASP A 51 5.70 -8.20 9.67
N GLN A 52 4.90 -8.70 10.60
CA GLN A 52 3.51 -8.26 10.76
C GLN A 52 3.42 -6.75 11.01
N SER A 53 4.26 -6.25 11.89
CA SER A 53 4.24 -4.84 12.26
C SER A 53 4.58 -3.94 11.07
N LEU A 54 5.59 -4.32 10.31
CA LEU A 54 6.03 -3.54 9.15
C LEU A 54 4.99 -3.59 8.03
N LEU A 55 4.46 -4.77 7.74
CA LEU A 55 3.46 -4.90 6.68
C LEU A 55 2.17 -4.16 7.03
N ASN A 56 1.78 -4.20 8.30
CA ASN A 56 0.64 -3.41 8.75
C ASN A 56 0.90 -1.91 8.55
N ARG A 57 2.08 -1.45 8.91
CA ARG A 57 2.48 -0.05 8.72
C ARG A 57 2.44 0.35 7.25
N MET A 58 2.94 -0.52 6.39
CA MET A 58 2.90 -0.29 4.95
C MET A 58 1.48 -0.08 4.45
N LEU A 59 0.58 -1.01 4.80
CA LEU A 59 -0.81 -0.95 4.36
C LEU A 59 -1.52 0.28 4.91
N CYS A 60 -1.35 0.59 6.18
CA CYS A 60 -1.94 1.77 6.78
C CYS A 60 -1.44 3.05 6.10
N ASN A 61 -0.15 3.12 5.80
CA ASN A 61 0.40 4.29 5.12
C ASN A 61 -0.18 4.46 3.72
N LEU A 62 -0.35 3.36 2.98
CA LEU A 62 -0.94 3.42 1.64
C LEU A 62 -2.40 3.88 1.70
N ILE A 63 -3.16 3.39 2.66
CA ILE A 63 -4.55 3.80 2.82
C ILE A 63 -4.63 5.28 3.20
N ARG A 64 -3.82 5.71 4.16
CA ARG A 64 -3.81 7.11 4.59
C ARG A 64 -3.36 8.06 3.51
N ASN A 65 -2.48 7.62 2.62
CA ASN A 65 -2.09 8.43 1.46
C ASN A 65 -3.29 8.71 0.56
N CYS A 66 -4.19 7.75 0.38
CA CYS A 66 -5.41 7.98 -0.39
C CYS A 66 -6.27 9.06 0.25
N ILE A 67 -6.36 9.06 1.57
CA ILE A 67 -7.16 10.04 2.30
C ILE A 67 -6.57 11.44 2.17
N VAL A 68 -5.28 11.56 2.42
CA VAL A 68 -4.59 12.86 2.36
C VAL A 68 -4.59 13.42 0.95
N HIS A 69 -4.43 12.56 -0.05
CA HIS A 69 -4.37 12.97 -1.45
C HIS A 69 -5.75 13.38 -1.99
N ASN A 70 -6.82 12.93 -1.36
CA ASN A 70 -8.19 13.22 -1.79
C ASN A 70 -8.97 13.89 -0.67
N PRO A 71 -8.67 15.17 -0.37
CA PRO A 71 -9.29 15.84 0.79
C PRO A 71 -10.79 16.00 0.69
N ASN A 72 -11.34 15.92 -0.53
CA ASN A 72 -12.80 16.03 -0.74
C ASN A 72 -13.53 14.72 -0.62
N GLY A 73 -12.80 13.62 -0.38
CA GLY A 73 -13.38 12.30 -0.22
C GLY A 73 -13.13 11.41 -1.42
N CYS A 74 -13.23 10.12 -1.21
CA CYS A 74 -13.10 9.12 -2.27
C CYS A 74 -13.51 7.75 -1.72
N ARG A 75 -13.61 6.79 -2.64
CA ARG A 75 -13.76 5.38 -2.28
C ARG A 75 -12.39 4.73 -2.37
N ILE A 76 -12.04 3.99 -1.33
CA ILE A 76 -10.75 3.30 -1.23
C ILE A 76 -11.03 1.81 -1.13
N GLN A 77 -10.42 1.03 -1.99
CA GLN A 77 -10.56 -0.41 -1.98
C GLN A 77 -9.20 -1.05 -1.72
N VAL A 78 -9.14 -1.89 -0.71
CA VAL A 78 -7.97 -2.69 -0.39
C VAL A 78 -8.24 -4.11 -0.87
N SER A 79 -7.35 -4.66 -1.68
CA SER A 79 -7.51 -6.00 -2.23
C SER A 79 -6.30 -6.85 -1.90
N VAL A 80 -6.55 -8.14 -1.71
CA VAL A 80 -5.51 -9.14 -1.53
C VAL A 80 -5.74 -10.24 -2.53
N GLY A 81 -4.70 -10.59 -3.28
CA GLY A 81 -4.78 -11.66 -4.24
C GLY A 81 -3.48 -12.45 -4.27
N SER A 82 -3.50 -13.57 -4.96
CA SER A 82 -2.31 -14.36 -5.19
C SER A 82 -2.28 -14.85 -6.63
N CYS A 83 -1.10 -14.91 -7.19
CA CYS A 83 -0.89 -15.42 -8.52
C CYS A 83 0.48 -16.08 -8.55
N ASP A 84 0.51 -17.35 -8.98
CA ASP A 84 1.72 -18.14 -9.03
C ASP A 84 2.39 -18.20 -7.64
N ARG A 85 3.53 -17.56 -7.51
CA ARG A 85 4.32 -17.59 -6.27
C ARG A 85 4.36 -16.23 -5.59
N THR A 86 3.38 -15.40 -5.87
CA THR A 86 3.35 -14.04 -5.32
C THR A 86 2.02 -13.73 -4.66
N CYS A 87 2.08 -12.87 -3.66
CA CYS A 87 0.94 -12.27 -3.02
C CYS A 87 0.89 -10.80 -3.40
N THR A 88 -0.26 -10.30 -3.81
CA THR A 88 -0.43 -8.91 -4.21
C THR A 88 -1.38 -8.20 -3.26
N PHE A 89 -0.90 -7.10 -2.69
CA PHE A 89 -1.74 -6.16 -1.96
C PHE A 89 -1.98 -4.95 -2.86
N SER A 90 -3.24 -4.58 -3.03
CA SER A 90 -3.60 -3.42 -3.85
C SER A 90 -4.37 -2.43 -3.02
N VAL A 91 -4.05 -1.14 -3.15
CA VAL A 91 -4.81 -0.06 -2.56
C VAL A 91 -5.22 0.87 -3.69
N ILE A 92 -6.52 0.95 -3.94
CA ILE A 92 -7.06 1.62 -5.12
C ILE A 92 -8.03 2.70 -4.66
N ASP A 93 -7.89 3.93 -5.19
CA ASP A 93 -8.87 4.96 -4.94
C ASP A 93 -9.51 5.42 -6.25
N ASN A 94 -10.70 5.98 -6.15
CA ASN A 94 -11.40 6.58 -7.28
C ASN A 94 -11.33 8.11 -7.23
N GLY A 95 -10.27 8.66 -6.66
CA GLY A 95 -10.09 10.08 -6.49
C GLY A 95 -9.63 10.79 -7.76
N CYS A 96 -9.00 11.92 -7.57
CA CYS A 96 -8.57 12.75 -8.71
C CYS A 96 -7.39 12.17 -9.49
N GLY A 97 -6.71 11.17 -8.93
CA GLY A 97 -5.53 10.63 -9.57
C GLY A 97 -4.36 11.57 -9.52
N ILE A 98 -3.32 11.24 -10.24
CA ILE A 98 -2.12 12.07 -10.36
C ILE A 98 -1.79 12.24 -11.84
N SER A 99 -0.98 13.25 -12.14
CA SER A 99 -0.58 13.50 -13.52
C SER A 99 0.36 12.40 -14.01
N GLU A 100 0.42 12.24 -15.33
CA GLU A 100 1.31 11.26 -15.93
C GLU A 100 2.78 11.49 -15.55
N PRO A 101 3.30 12.73 -15.54
CA PRO A 101 4.67 12.94 -15.08
C PRO A 101 4.89 12.52 -13.63
N GLN A 102 3.93 12.76 -12.75
CA GLN A 102 4.03 12.32 -11.37
C GLN A 102 4.01 10.81 -11.26
N LEU A 103 3.15 10.18 -12.05
CA LEU A 103 3.04 8.72 -12.06
C LEU A 103 4.36 8.10 -12.52
N ASN A 104 4.95 8.62 -13.59
CA ASN A 104 6.22 8.15 -14.08
C ASN A 104 7.33 8.33 -13.05
N ARG A 105 7.30 9.44 -12.33
CA ARG A 105 8.26 9.71 -11.29
C ARG A 105 8.17 8.69 -10.16
N LEU A 106 6.95 8.39 -9.72
CA LEU A 106 6.74 7.41 -8.66
C LEU A 106 7.23 6.02 -9.05
N ASN A 107 7.02 5.64 -10.30
CA ASN A 107 7.43 4.31 -10.77
C ASN A 107 8.95 4.22 -11.03
N ASN A 108 9.59 5.33 -11.33
CA ASN A 108 11.00 5.33 -11.69
C ASN A 108 11.93 5.77 -10.56
N ASP A 109 11.41 6.55 -9.59
CA ASP A 109 12.25 7.06 -8.51
C ASP A 109 12.49 5.97 -7.48
N LYS A 110 13.73 5.56 -7.38
CA LYS A 110 14.14 4.66 -6.33
C LYS A 110 14.50 5.40 -5.06
N ASP A 111 14.77 6.70 -5.18
CA ASP A 111 15.10 7.55 -4.07
C ASP A 111 14.27 8.82 -4.16
N ILE A 112 13.22 8.86 -3.38
CA ILE A 112 12.29 9.99 -3.38
C ILE A 112 12.86 11.19 -2.63
N SER A 113 13.92 10.98 -1.86
CA SER A 113 14.43 12.00 -0.96
C SER A 113 14.92 13.25 -1.66
N SER A 114 15.33 13.17 -2.92
CA SER A 114 15.89 14.30 -3.64
C SER A 114 14.86 15.23 -4.23
N THR A 115 13.62 14.78 -4.39
CA THR A 115 12.59 15.56 -5.07
C THR A 115 11.58 16.17 -4.12
N GLN A 116 11.68 15.89 -2.86
CA GLN A 116 10.69 16.24 -1.87
C GLN A 116 10.71 17.68 -1.41
N LYS A 117 11.75 18.39 -1.76
CA LYS A 117 11.96 19.74 -1.22
C LYS A 117 11.11 20.81 -1.87
N GLN A 118 10.33 20.48 -2.88
CA GLN A 118 9.78 21.49 -3.75
C GLN A 118 8.32 21.81 -3.53
N THR A 119 7.62 21.03 -2.75
CA THR A 119 6.18 21.25 -2.57
C THR A 119 5.74 20.73 -1.22
N GLY A 120 4.49 20.96 -0.87
CA GLY A 120 3.88 20.40 0.32
C GLY A 120 3.73 18.88 0.30
N GLU A 121 4.35 18.21 -0.66
CA GLU A 121 4.31 16.76 -0.80
C GLU A 121 5.32 16.05 0.11
N ILE A 122 6.01 16.79 0.97
CA ILE A 122 7.01 16.23 1.87
C ILE A 122 6.43 15.10 2.73
N GLU A 123 5.21 15.27 3.21
CA GLU A 123 4.57 14.26 4.06
C GLU A 123 4.30 12.98 3.28
N HIS A 124 3.82 13.10 2.04
CA HIS A 124 3.61 11.95 1.16
C HIS A 124 4.94 11.25 0.86
N GLY A 125 5.98 12.04 0.61
CA GLY A 125 7.28 11.50 0.33
C GLY A 125 7.83 10.65 1.46
N LEU A 126 7.64 11.08 2.72
CA LEU A 126 8.10 10.32 3.87
C LEU A 126 7.34 9.01 4.01
N GLY A 127 6.03 9.04 3.85
CA GLY A 127 5.22 7.83 3.93
C GLY A 127 5.60 6.80 2.87
N LEU A 128 5.81 7.25 1.64
CA LEU A 128 6.22 6.36 0.56
C LEU A 128 7.62 5.84 0.74
N LYS A 129 8.52 6.62 1.31
CA LYS A 129 9.87 6.15 1.59
C LYS A 129 9.84 4.96 2.55
N ILE A 130 9.05 5.05 3.60
CA ILE A 130 8.88 3.94 4.55
C ILE A 130 8.28 2.73 3.84
N VAL A 131 7.23 2.94 3.03
CA VAL A 131 6.60 1.88 2.26
C VAL A 131 7.62 1.17 1.37
N ARG A 132 8.44 1.95 0.64
CA ARG A 132 9.44 1.37 -0.25
C ARG A 132 10.50 0.57 0.51
N GLN A 133 10.89 1.02 1.69
CA GLN A 133 11.83 0.27 2.53
C GLN A 133 11.24 -1.05 2.98
N ILE A 134 9.98 -1.04 3.40
CA ILE A 134 9.29 -2.25 3.85
C ILE A 134 9.14 -3.24 2.69
N VAL A 135 8.74 -2.75 1.52
CA VAL A 135 8.62 -3.59 0.32
C VAL A 135 9.96 -4.23 -0.02
N LYS A 136 11.03 -3.44 0.03
CA LYS A 136 12.37 -3.91 -0.32
C LYS A 136 12.86 -5.00 0.62
N ILE A 137 12.69 -4.84 1.93
CA ILE A 137 13.16 -5.86 2.86
C ILE A 137 12.33 -7.14 2.79
N HIS A 138 11.13 -7.08 2.23
CA HIS A 138 10.31 -8.25 1.96
C HIS A 138 10.56 -8.82 0.56
N GLN A 139 11.54 -8.29 -0.16
CA GLN A 139 11.92 -8.73 -1.51
C GLN A 139 10.78 -8.56 -2.52
N GLY A 140 9.97 -7.55 -2.30
CA GLY A 140 8.82 -7.28 -3.14
C GLY A 140 9.06 -6.13 -4.10
N THR A 141 8.01 -5.80 -4.84
CA THR A 141 7.99 -4.66 -5.75
C THR A 141 6.75 -3.83 -5.51
N ILE A 142 6.82 -2.55 -5.88
CA ILE A 142 5.68 -1.64 -5.78
C ILE A 142 5.51 -0.94 -7.12
N GLN A 143 4.26 -0.81 -7.57
CA GLN A 143 3.93 -0.16 -8.82
C GLN A 143 2.70 0.71 -8.66
N PHE A 144 2.73 1.87 -9.30
CA PHE A 144 1.64 2.84 -9.30
C PHE A 144 1.05 2.90 -10.71
N SER A 145 -0.27 2.95 -10.80
CA SER A 145 -0.96 3.05 -12.08
C SER A 145 -2.25 3.84 -11.95
N ASP A 146 -2.75 4.33 -13.09
CA ASP A 146 -4.04 5.00 -13.13
C ASP A 146 -5.17 3.98 -13.03
N THR A 147 -6.29 4.43 -12.47
CA THR A 147 -7.51 3.63 -12.38
C THR A 147 -8.59 4.27 -13.26
N ALA A 148 -9.30 3.44 -14.03
CA ALA A 148 -10.40 3.94 -14.85
C ALA A 148 -11.66 4.10 -13.99
N PRO A 149 -12.47 5.17 -14.17
CA PRO A 149 -12.27 6.29 -15.08
C PRO A 149 -11.29 7.33 -14.54
N HIS A 150 -11.00 7.31 -13.26
CA HIS A 150 -10.00 8.17 -12.63
C HIS A 150 -9.62 7.58 -11.27
N GLY A 151 -8.45 7.93 -10.78
CA GLY A 151 -7.95 7.48 -9.51
C GLY A 151 -6.53 6.93 -9.61
N LEU A 152 -6.07 6.36 -8.51
CA LEU A 152 -4.72 5.82 -8.40
C LEU A 152 -4.78 4.42 -7.83
N SER A 153 -3.99 3.52 -8.41
CA SER A 153 -3.82 2.16 -7.93
C SER A 153 -2.37 1.95 -7.52
N VAL A 154 -2.18 1.43 -6.33
CA VAL A 154 -0.86 1.04 -5.83
C VAL A 154 -0.88 -0.46 -5.62
N GLU A 155 0.06 -1.16 -6.25
CA GLU A 155 0.18 -2.61 -6.09
C GLU A 155 1.53 -2.96 -5.47
N VAL A 156 1.49 -3.74 -4.42
CA VAL A 156 2.68 -4.29 -3.77
C VAL A 156 2.65 -5.81 -3.96
N VAL A 157 3.69 -6.33 -4.59
CA VAL A 157 3.81 -7.77 -4.86
C VAL A 157 4.93 -8.33 -4.00
N ILE A 158 4.61 -9.34 -3.20
CA ILE A 158 5.55 -9.98 -2.28
C ILE A 158 5.66 -11.46 -2.63
N PRO A 159 6.88 -11.99 -2.74
CA PRO A 159 7.04 -13.43 -3.01
C PRO A 159 6.49 -14.28 -1.88
N ILE A 160 5.86 -15.40 -2.24
CA ILE A 160 5.44 -16.42 -1.29
C ILE A 160 6.58 -17.44 -1.23
N GLU A 161 7.06 -17.70 -0.02
CA GLU A 161 8.07 -18.72 0.14
C GLU A 161 7.43 -20.10 -0.03
N ILE A 162 8.10 -20.95 -0.78
CA ILE A 162 7.64 -22.30 -1.03
C ILE A 162 8.58 -23.26 -0.33
N TYR A 163 8.02 -24.12 0.49
CA TYR A 163 8.76 -25.16 1.18
C TYR A 163 8.48 -26.49 0.54
#